data_eeb56d72f70e977840653beb23a29761
#
_entry.id   eeb56d72f70e977840653beb23a29761
#
_cell.length_a   1.000
_cell.length_b   1.000
_cell.length_c   1.000
_cell.angle_alpha   90.00
_cell.angle_beta   90.00
_cell.angle_gamma   90.00
#
_symmetry.space_group_name_H-M   'P 1'
#
loop_
_entity.id
_entity.type
_entity.pdbx_description
1 polymer ?
#
loop_
_entity_poly.entity_id
_entity_poly.type
_entity_poly.pdbx_seq_one_letter_code
_entity_poly.pdbx_strand_id
1 'polypeptide(L)'
;MLRGKANSMKKLVLGGLSAAVMAFSMNAMAADFVAGKDYTVVANPGKTAAPAGKIEVREFFWYGCPHCFKLEPHMQTWLKKIPKDVYFLRTPAAMNKVWEQGARGYYVSEALGVRKKTHIPLFHAIHDGGQQIFDQASQAKFFARYGVPEQKFNSMFNSFPITAKVAESNQLAQQYQLTGVPAVVVAGKYVVQGDDGKVTQVVDYLLEKERKAK
;
A
#
# COMPACT_ATOMS: atom_id res chain seq x y z
N MET A 1 -50.81 84.55 -5.69
CA MET A 1 -51.21 83.91 -6.95
C MET A 1 -50.50 82.56 -7.06
N LEU A 2 -51.24 81.55 -6.82
CA LEU A 2 -51.55 80.40 -7.68
C LEU A 2 -50.54 79.24 -7.82
N ARG A 3 -50.99 78.10 -7.29
CA ARG A 3 -50.88 76.68 -7.79
C ARG A 3 -49.52 76.05 -7.81
N GLY A 4 -49.22 75.01 -7.09
CA GLY A 4 -49.94 73.77 -6.88
C GLY A 4 -49.63 72.75 -7.96
N LYS A 5 -48.80 71.76 -7.70
CA LYS A 5 -48.93 70.43 -8.34
C LYS A 5 -48.23 69.33 -7.52
N ALA A 6 -49.04 68.33 -7.32
CA ALA A 6 -48.70 67.11 -6.60
C ALA A 6 -47.57 66.29 -7.23
N ASN A 7 -46.71 65.77 -6.43
CA ASN A 7 -45.76 64.76 -6.84
C ASN A 7 -46.28 63.36 -6.51
N SER A 8 -46.46 62.61 -7.58
CA SER A 8 -46.78 61.18 -7.55
C SER A 8 -45.51 60.37 -7.14
N MET A 9 -45.64 59.71 -5.99
CA MET A 9 -44.61 58.73 -5.55
C MET A 9 -44.81 57.39 -6.30
N LYS A 10 -43.95 57.13 -7.25
CA LYS A 10 -43.82 55.78 -7.84
C LYS A 10 -43.10 54.86 -6.86
N LYS A 11 -43.82 53.90 -6.29
CA LYS A 11 -43.26 52.81 -5.49
C LYS A 11 -42.56 51.86 -6.44
N LEU A 12 -41.24 51.81 -6.31
CA LEU A 12 -40.40 50.79 -6.96
C LEU A 12 -40.43 49.52 -6.13
N VAL A 13 -41.10 48.48 -6.61
CA VAL A 13 -41.10 47.15 -6.02
C VAL A 13 -39.85 46.44 -6.52
N LEU A 14 -38.84 46.35 -5.67
CA LEU A 14 -37.68 45.47 -5.93
C LEU A 14 -38.11 44.04 -5.62
N GLY A 15 -38.36 43.27 -6.67
CA GLY A 15 -38.52 41.82 -6.60
C GLY A 15 -37.18 41.15 -6.33
N GLY A 16 -36.97 40.68 -5.10
CA GLY A 16 -35.82 39.86 -4.76
C GLY A 16 -35.94 38.47 -5.39
N LEU A 17 -35.10 38.19 -6.38
CA LEU A 17 -34.89 36.83 -6.92
C LEU A 17 -33.98 36.07 -5.96
N SER A 18 -34.56 35.31 -5.03
CA SER A 18 -33.79 34.34 -4.20
C SER A 18 -33.40 33.15 -5.06
N ALA A 19 -32.15 33.15 -5.57
CA ALA A 19 -31.57 31.98 -6.19
C ALA A 19 -31.23 30.95 -5.09
N ALA A 20 -32.10 29.96 -4.94
CA ALA A 20 -31.80 28.78 -4.12
C ALA A 20 -30.70 27.98 -4.81
N VAL A 21 -29.46 28.11 -4.32
CA VAL A 21 -28.34 27.24 -4.71
C VAL A 21 -28.59 25.88 -4.06
N MET A 22 -29.17 24.95 -4.81
CA MET A 22 -29.18 23.53 -4.44
C MET A 22 -27.76 23.01 -4.53
N ALA A 23 -27.08 22.90 -3.39
CA ALA A 23 -25.86 22.14 -3.26
C ALA A 23 -26.20 20.66 -3.47
N PHE A 24 -26.00 20.15 -4.68
CA PHE A 24 -25.97 18.73 -4.95
C PHE A 24 -24.75 18.17 -4.23
N SER A 25 -24.97 17.63 -3.03
CA SER A 25 -23.98 16.75 -2.39
C SER A 25 -23.85 15.52 -3.26
N MET A 26 -22.83 15.49 -4.13
CA MET A 26 -22.39 14.27 -4.79
C MET A 26 -21.89 13.35 -3.66
N ASN A 27 -22.77 12.52 -3.13
CA ASN A 27 -22.36 11.32 -2.44
C ASN A 27 -21.61 10.47 -3.49
N ALA A 28 -20.29 10.55 -3.51
CA ALA A 28 -19.47 9.55 -4.18
C ALA A 28 -19.87 8.21 -3.54
N MET A 29 -20.65 7.40 -4.24
CA MET A 29 -20.93 6.03 -3.84
C MET A 29 -19.59 5.34 -3.76
N ALA A 30 -19.08 5.14 -2.54
CA ALA A 30 -17.93 4.28 -2.32
C ALA A 30 -18.32 2.92 -2.89
N ALA A 31 -17.52 2.38 -3.81
CA ALA A 31 -17.75 1.06 -4.36
C ALA A 31 -17.80 0.06 -3.19
N ASP A 32 -18.92 -0.64 -3.04
CA ASP A 32 -19.06 -1.67 -2.02
C ASP A 32 -18.28 -2.92 -2.47
N PHE A 33 -17.16 -3.18 -1.82
CA PHE A 33 -16.39 -4.40 -2.03
C PHE A 33 -16.89 -5.53 -1.13
N VAL A 34 -16.95 -6.75 -1.66
CA VAL A 34 -17.62 -7.90 -1.05
C VAL A 34 -16.60 -8.91 -0.55
N ALA A 35 -16.75 -9.32 0.73
CA ALA A 35 -15.98 -10.41 1.31
C ALA A 35 -16.20 -11.73 0.54
N GLY A 36 -15.13 -12.49 0.33
CA GLY A 36 -15.14 -13.72 -0.46
C GLY A 36 -15.01 -13.49 -1.98
N LYS A 37 -15.13 -12.23 -2.44
CA LYS A 37 -14.98 -11.87 -3.85
C LYS A 37 -13.81 -10.90 -4.08
N ASP A 38 -13.80 -9.79 -3.35
CA ASP A 38 -12.83 -8.72 -3.53
C ASP A 38 -11.72 -8.76 -2.45
N TYR A 39 -12.00 -9.35 -1.33
CA TYR A 39 -11.06 -9.64 -0.24
C TYR A 39 -11.52 -10.85 0.57
N THR A 40 -10.60 -11.49 1.27
CA THR A 40 -10.92 -12.55 2.24
C THR A 40 -10.76 -12.05 3.67
N VAL A 41 -11.58 -12.61 4.57
CA VAL A 41 -11.49 -12.32 6.01
C VAL A 41 -10.63 -13.41 6.67
N VAL A 42 -9.60 -12.99 7.40
CA VAL A 42 -8.73 -13.91 8.15
C VAL A 42 -9.50 -14.48 9.34
N ALA A 43 -9.59 -15.80 9.43
CA ALA A 43 -10.35 -16.47 10.49
C ALA A 43 -9.80 -16.16 11.90
N ASN A 44 -8.47 -16.09 12.03
CA ASN A 44 -7.78 -15.79 13.29
C ASN A 44 -6.88 -14.56 13.08
N PRO A 45 -7.42 -13.34 13.24
CA PRO A 45 -6.63 -12.12 13.10
C PRO A 45 -5.46 -12.11 14.09
N GLY A 46 -4.27 -11.82 13.58
CA GLY A 46 -3.08 -11.72 14.42
C GLY A 46 -2.86 -10.32 14.99
N LYS A 47 -1.91 -10.25 15.92
CA LYS A 47 -1.40 -8.95 16.38
C LYS A 47 -0.68 -8.25 15.22
N THR A 48 -0.95 -6.98 15.05
CA THR A 48 -0.24 -6.12 14.08
C THR A 48 0.99 -5.48 14.75
N ALA A 49 1.97 -5.08 13.93
CA ALA A 49 3.13 -4.32 14.38
C ALA A 49 2.85 -2.80 14.41
N ALA A 50 1.63 -2.37 14.08
CA ALA A 50 1.27 -0.97 14.05
C ALA A 50 1.29 -0.35 15.45
N PRO A 51 1.85 0.85 15.62
CA PRO A 51 1.70 1.63 16.85
C PRO A 51 0.24 1.89 17.19
N ALA A 52 -0.03 2.16 18.47
CA ALA A 52 -1.38 2.51 18.93
C ALA A 52 -1.98 3.65 18.08
N GLY A 53 -3.26 3.52 17.71
CA GLY A 53 -3.98 4.49 16.91
C GLY A 53 -3.75 4.37 15.39
N LYS A 54 -2.83 3.51 14.93
CA LYS A 54 -2.61 3.27 13.51
C LYS A 54 -3.23 1.96 13.02
N ILE A 55 -3.51 1.90 11.73
CA ILE A 55 -3.99 0.69 11.04
C ILE A 55 -2.83 0.16 10.19
N GLU A 56 -2.47 -1.10 10.41
CA GLU A 56 -1.43 -1.74 9.61
C GLU A 56 -1.96 -2.08 8.21
N VAL A 57 -1.17 -1.75 7.20
CA VAL A 57 -1.29 -2.27 5.84
C VAL A 57 0.03 -2.94 5.50
N ARG A 58 -0.02 -4.23 5.22
CA ARG A 58 1.17 -5.05 4.98
C ARG A 58 1.12 -5.69 3.62
N GLU A 59 2.07 -5.35 2.76
CA GLU A 59 2.24 -5.96 1.44
C GLU A 59 3.16 -7.17 1.53
N PHE A 60 2.69 -8.32 1.06
CA PHE A 60 3.50 -9.51 0.80
C PHE A 60 3.84 -9.58 -0.68
N PHE A 61 5.12 -9.75 -0.98
CA PHE A 61 5.62 -9.74 -2.34
C PHE A 61 6.85 -10.65 -2.50
N TRP A 62 7.21 -10.94 -3.74
CA TRP A 62 8.50 -11.53 -4.11
C TRP A 62 9.04 -10.82 -5.35
N TYR A 63 10.33 -10.48 -5.36
CA TYR A 63 10.93 -9.76 -6.48
C TYR A 63 10.83 -10.48 -7.83
N GLY A 64 10.84 -11.83 -7.84
CA GLY A 64 10.68 -12.63 -9.06
C GLY A 64 9.23 -12.79 -9.53
N CYS A 65 8.24 -12.25 -8.80
CA CYS A 65 6.83 -12.38 -9.16
C CYS A 65 6.41 -11.29 -10.17
N PRO A 66 5.98 -11.65 -11.40
CA PRO A 66 5.55 -10.66 -12.39
C PRO A 66 4.28 -9.90 -11.97
N HIS A 67 3.39 -10.54 -11.22
CA HIS A 67 2.19 -9.89 -10.67
C HIS A 67 2.55 -8.85 -9.59
N CYS A 68 3.60 -9.11 -8.78
CA CYS A 68 4.11 -8.13 -7.82
C CYS A 68 4.73 -6.92 -8.55
N PHE A 69 5.50 -7.18 -9.61
CA PHE A 69 6.04 -6.12 -10.46
C PHE A 69 4.93 -5.26 -11.09
N LYS A 70 3.85 -5.89 -11.55
CA LYS A 70 2.70 -5.20 -12.14
C LYS A 70 1.92 -4.38 -11.10
N LEU A 71 1.82 -4.84 -9.84
CA LEU A 71 1.17 -4.11 -8.76
C LEU A 71 1.98 -2.91 -8.29
N GLU A 72 3.32 -2.96 -8.35
CA GLU A 72 4.21 -1.97 -7.74
C GLU A 72 3.92 -0.51 -8.15
N PRO A 73 3.65 -0.14 -9.43
CA PRO A 73 3.28 1.22 -9.80
C PRO A 73 2.03 1.73 -9.10
N HIS A 74 1.03 0.87 -8.88
CA HIS A 74 -0.19 1.20 -8.15
C HIS A 74 0.10 1.44 -6.68
N MET A 75 0.91 0.58 -6.06
CA MET A 75 1.36 0.75 -4.67
C MET A 75 2.19 2.03 -4.49
N GLN A 76 3.11 2.34 -5.42
CA GLN A 76 3.88 3.59 -5.38
C GLN A 76 2.98 4.83 -5.44
N THR A 77 1.95 4.81 -6.29
CA THR A 77 0.99 5.90 -6.42
C THR A 77 0.16 6.05 -5.14
N TRP A 78 -0.29 4.94 -4.56
CA TRP A 78 -1.05 4.93 -3.32
C TRP A 78 -0.19 5.42 -2.14
N LEU A 79 1.06 4.99 -2.03
CA LEU A 79 2.00 5.39 -0.97
C LEU A 79 2.31 6.89 -0.94
N LYS A 80 2.22 7.60 -2.09
CA LYS A 80 2.36 9.06 -2.12
C LYS A 80 1.22 9.79 -1.40
N LYS A 81 0.08 9.14 -1.25
CA LYS A 81 -1.15 9.69 -0.64
C LYS A 81 -1.57 8.93 0.61
N ILE A 82 -0.68 8.11 1.16
CA ILE A 82 -0.99 7.25 2.31
C ILE A 82 -1.53 8.08 3.48
N PRO A 83 -2.67 7.72 4.08
CA PRO A 83 -3.22 8.43 5.22
C PRO A 83 -2.29 8.38 6.44
N LYS A 84 -2.31 9.44 7.25
CA LYS A 84 -1.42 9.56 8.43
C LYS A 84 -1.66 8.49 9.49
N ASP A 85 -2.85 7.93 9.56
CA ASP A 85 -3.24 6.87 10.49
C ASP A 85 -2.89 5.46 9.97
N VAL A 86 -2.28 5.34 8.78
CA VAL A 86 -1.82 4.06 8.25
C VAL A 86 -0.35 3.82 8.60
N TYR A 87 -0.05 2.59 8.98
CA TYR A 87 1.30 2.06 9.17
C TYR A 87 1.59 1.00 8.10
N PHE A 88 2.31 1.41 7.07
CA PHE A 88 2.62 0.55 5.94
C PHE A 88 3.92 -0.23 6.14
N LEU A 89 3.86 -1.53 5.86
CA LEU A 89 4.99 -2.45 5.89
C LEU A 89 5.06 -3.28 4.61
N ARG A 90 6.28 -3.59 4.16
CA ARG A 90 6.55 -4.63 3.19
C ARG A 90 7.15 -5.85 3.85
N THR A 91 6.66 -7.01 3.48
CA THR A 91 7.14 -8.31 3.96
C THR A 91 7.46 -9.18 2.74
N PRO A 92 8.72 -9.46 2.46
CA PRO A 92 9.07 -10.37 1.39
C PRO A 92 8.59 -11.77 1.77
N ALA A 93 7.79 -12.42 0.92
CA ALA A 93 7.32 -13.77 1.17
C ALA A 93 8.49 -14.78 1.07
N ALA A 94 8.53 -15.73 2.00
CA ALA A 94 9.57 -16.76 2.11
C ALA A 94 8.97 -18.17 2.07
N MET A 95 8.02 -18.40 1.14
CA MET A 95 7.18 -19.60 1.10
C MET A 95 7.91 -20.82 0.48
N ASN A 96 9.08 -20.63 -0.09
CA ASN A 96 9.96 -21.70 -0.59
C ASN A 96 11.41 -21.22 -0.58
N LYS A 97 12.36 -22.11 -0.87
CA LYS A 97 13.81 -21.83 -0.81
C LYS A 97 14.26 -20.68 -1.72
N VAL A 98 13.68 -20.54 -2.90
CA VAL A 98 14.02 -19.45 -3.83
C VAL A 98 13.48 -18.11 -3.32
N TRP A 99 12.27 -18.08 -2.81
CA TRP A 99 11.66 -16.88 -2.24
C TRP A 99 12.38 -16.46 -0.95
N GLU A 100 12.81 -17.44 -0.15
CA GLU A 100 13.62 -17.20 1.04
C GLU A 100 14.90 -16.45 0.72
N GLN A 101 15.61 -16.81 -0.37
CA GLN A 101 16.80 -16.06 -0.81
C GLN A 101 16.48 -14.60 -1.14
N GLY A 102 15.38 -14.34 -1.83
CA GLY A 102 14.89 -12.99 -2.10
C GLY A 102 14.55 -12.21 -0.82
N ALA A 103 13.92 -12.88 0.14
CA ALA A 103 13.59 -12.29 1.44
C ALA A 103 14.85 -11.90 2.23
N ARG A 104 15.89 -12.75 2.21
CA ARG A 104 17.17 -12.44 2.84
C ARG A 104 17.78 -11.16 2.28
N GLY A 105 17.86 -11.03 0.95
CA GLY A 105 18.40 -9.84 0.30
C GLY A 105 17.59 -8.57 0.61
N TYR A 106 16.26 -8.68 0.65
CA TYR A 106 15.43 -7.57 1.09
C TYR A 106 15.79 -7.09 2.50
N TYR A 107 15.85 -8.01 3.47
CA TYR A 107 16.16 -7.64 4.86
C TYR A 107 17.61 -7.16 5.04
N VAL A 108 18.58 -7.68 4.28
CA VAL A 108 19.94 -7.10 4.24
C VAL A 108 19.88 -5.66 3.73
N SER A 109 19.14 -5.40 2.66
CA SER A 109 19.01 -4.04 2.10
C SER A 109 18.33 -3.06 3.08
N GLU A 110 17.37 -3.53 3.88
CA GLU A 110 16.77 -2.77 4.97
C GLU A 110 17.79 -2.45 6.07
N ALA A 111 18.48 -3.47 6.56
CA ALA A 111 19.47 -3.32 7.63
C ALA A 111 20.64 -2.40 7.23
N LEU A 112 20.97 -2.32 5.94
CA LEU A 112 21.99 -1.44 5.39
C LEU A 112 21.46 -0.07 4.95
N GLY A 113 20.15 0.19 5.12
CA GLY A 113 19.53 1.47 4.78
C GLY A 113 19.43 1.77 3.27
N VAL A 114 19.66 0.76 2.41
CA VAL A 114 19.67 0.95 0.95
C VAL A 114 18.36 0.55 0.26
N ARG A 115 17.42 -0.07 0.98
CA ARG A 115 16.15 -0.57 0.42
C ARG A 115 15.41 0.48 -0.41
N LYS A 116 15.28 1.71 0.09
CA LYS A 116 14.54 2.77 -0.61
C LYS A 116 15.06 3.04 -2.02
N LYS A 117 16.38 2.95 -2.23
CA LYS A 117 17.00 3.20 -3.54
C LYS A 117 17.17 1.94 -4.41
N THR A 118 16.93 0.75 -3.85
CA THR A 118 17.19 -0.54 -4.54
C THR A 118 15.91 -1.32 -4.87
N HIS A 119 14.81 -1.04 -4.16
CA HIS A 119 13.57 -1.82 -4.29
C HIS A 119 13.02 -1.81 -5.72
N ILE A 120 12.75 -0.64 -6.27
CA ILE A 120 12.25 -0.50 -7.64
C ILE A 120 13.28 -0.93 -8.69
N PRO A 121 14.55 -0.50 -8.61
CA PRO A 121 15.57 -0.97 -9.54
C PRO A 121 15.77 -2.49 -9.55
N LEU A 122 15.56 -3.20 -8.43
CA LEU A 122 15.67 -4.64 -8.41
C LEU A 122 14.53 -5.32 -9.19
N PHE A 123 13.30 -4.84 -9.03
CA PHE A 123 12.19 -5.28 -9.86
C PHE A 123 12.48 -5.08 -11.37
N HIS A 124 12.92 -3.89 -11.77
CA HIS A 124 13.25 -3.60 -13.16
C HIS A 124 14.42 -4.43 -13.67
N ALA A 125 15.45 -4.66 -12.86
CA ALA A 125 16.59 -5.51 -13.27
C ALA A 125 16.14 -6.94 -13.57
N ILE A 126 15.20 -7.47 -12.80
CA ILE A 126 14.68 -8.83 -12.99
C ILE A 126 13.70 -8.88 -14.16
N HIS A 127 12.68 -8.03 -14.19
CA HIS A 127 11.55 -8.16 -15.11
C HIS A 127 11.79 -7.51 -16.47
N ASP A 128 12.39 -6.33 -16.51
CA ASP A 128 12.71 -5.64 -17.77
C ASP A 128 14.09 -6.03 -18.29
N GLY A 129 15.05 -6.21 -17.38
CA GLY A 129 16.43 -6.56 -17.71
C GLY A 129 16.71 -8.06 -17.83
N GLY A 130 15.76 -8.93 -17.50
CA GLY A 130 15.91 -10.39 -17.58
C GLY A 130 16.98 -10.98 -16.64
N GLN A 131 17.45 -10.21 -15.64
CA GLN A 131 18.53 -10.64 -14.77
C GLN A 131 18.04 -11.67 -13.74
N GLN A 132 18.77 -12.76 -13.60
CA GLN A 132 18.48 -13.83 -12.62
C GLN A 132 19.12 -13.47 -11.26
N ILE A 133 18.46 -12.60 -10.48
CA ILE A 133 18.97 -12.11 -9.19
C ILE A 133 18.21 -12.83 -8.05
N PHE A 134 18.38 -14.16 -7.99
CA PHE A 134 17.62 -15.00 -7.06
C PHE A 134 18.46 -15.72 -6.02
N ASP A 135 19.78 -15.65 -6.09
CA ASP A 135 20.71 -16.24 -5.12
C ASP A 135 21.56 -15.17 -4.42
N GLN A 136 22.31 -15.57 -3.39
CA GLN A 136 23.16 -14.68 -2.61
C GLN A 136 24.19 -13.95 -3.47
N ALA A 137 24.85 -14.64 -4.40
CA ALA A 137 25.95 -14.08 -5.20
C ALA A 137 25.45 -13.05 -6.20
N SER A 138 24.34 -13.34 -6.92
CA SER A 138 23.72 -12.41 -7.87
C SER A 138 23.16 -11.17 -7.16
N GLN A 139 22.59 -11.35 -5.97
CA GLN A 139 22.11 -10.23 -5.14
C GLN A 139 23.29 -9.38 -4.62
N ALA A 140 24.39 -9.97 -4.13
CA ALA A 140 25.56 -9.23 -3.68
C ALA A 140 26.10 -8.32 -4.80
N LYS A 141 26.24 -8.84 -6.03
CA LYS A 141 26.65 -8.07 -7.22
C LYS A 141 25.64 -6.96 -7.56
N PHE A 142 24.35 -7.21 -7.43
CA PHE A 142 23.34 -6.18 -7.65
C PHE A 142 23.50 -5.05 -6.62
N PHE A 143 23.57 -5.37 -5.34
CA PHE A 143 23.65 -4.36 -4.28
C PHE A 143 24.99 -3.61 -4.25
N ALA A 144 26.07 -4.21 -4.78
CA ALA A 144 27.35 -3.53 -4.94
C ALA A 144 27.24 -2.25 -5.81
N ARG A 145 26.40 -2.26 -6.82
CA ARG A 145 26.10 -1.09 -7.68
C ARG A 145 25.45 0.07 -6.91
N TYR A 146 24.93 -0.21 -5.72
CA TYR A 146 24.28 0.78 -4.83
C TYR A 146 25.13 1.11 -3.60
N GLY A 147 26.43 0.77 -3.64
CA GLY A 147 27.40 1.13 -2.60
C GLY A 147 27.43 0.16 -1.41
N VAL A 148 26.94 -1.06 -1.58
CA VAL A 148 27.06 -2.14 -0.58
C VAL A 148 28.19 -3.05 -0.97
N PRO A 149 29.33 -3.10 -0.24
CA PRO A 149 30.40 -4.04 -0.53
C PRO A 149 29.89 -5.49 -0.48
N GLU A 150 30.24 -6.32 -1.47
CA GLU A 150 29.79 -7.71 -1.54
C GLU A 150 30.13 -8.50 -0.28
N GLN A 151 31.33 -8.30 0.29
CA GLN A 151 31.73 -8.93 1.54
C GLN A 151 30.78 -8.57 2.69
N LYS A 152 30.36 -7.29 2.79
CA LYS A 152 29.40 -6.84 3.82
C LYS A 152 28.04 -7.46 3.61
N PHE A 153 27.53 -7.49 2.37
CA PHE A 153 26.27 -8.15 2.02
C PHE A 153 26.31 -9.62 2.41
N ASN A 154 27.36 -10.34 2.00
CA ASN A 154 27.54 -11.77 2.24
C ASN A 154 27.64 -12.11 3.73
N SER A 155 28.32 -11.30 4.54
CA SER A 155 28.43 -11.51 5.99
C SER A 155 27.09 -11.38 6.73
N MET A 156 26.17 -10.59 6.19
CA MET A 156 24.85 -10.37 6.79
C MET A 156 23.81 -11.39 6.32
N PHE A 157 23.94 -11.90 5.10
CA PHE A 157 22.89 -12.65 4.41
C PHE A 157 22.35 -13.85 5.19
N ASN A 158 23.24 -14.60 5.86
CA ASN A 158 22.91 -15.76 6.70
C ASN A 158 22.99 -15.44 8.20
N SER A 159 23.09 -14.17 8.59
CA SER A 159 23.16 -13.80 10.00
C SER A 159 21.85 -14.13 10.74
N PHE A 160 21.96 -14.33 12.05
CA PHE A 160 20.82 -14.65 12.91
C PHE A 160 19.67 -13.61 12.80
N PRO A 161 19.92 -12.27 12.83
CA PRO A 161 18.84 -11.29 12.69
C PRO A 161 18.10 -11.40 11.35
N ILE A 162 18.80 -11.65 10.25
CA ILE A 162 18.19 -11.83 8.94
C ILE A 162 17.38 -13.13 8.89
N THR A 163 17.94 -14.22 9.42
CA THR A 163 17.24 -15.52 9.49
C THR A 163 15.95 -15.41 10.32
N ALA A 164 15.99 -14.72 11.45
CA ALA A 164 14.80 -14.48 12.28
C ALA A 164 13.70 -13.70 11.54
N LYS A 165 14.07 -12.63 10.80
CA LYS A 165 13.12 -11.85 9.99
C LYS A 165 12.49 -12.67 8.85
N VAL A 166 13.26 -13.53 8.22
CA VAL A 166 12.77 -14.44 7.18
C VAL A 166 11.81 -15.47 7.76
N ALA A 167 12.11 -16.03 8.93
CA ALA A 167 11.21 -16.93 9.63
C ALA A 167 9.90 -16.24 10.04
N GLU A 168 9.98 -15.00 10.53
CA GLU A 168 8.81 -14.16 10.82
C GLU A 168 7.94 -13.94 9.57
N SER A 169 8.55 -13.64 8.42
CA SER A 169 7.82 -13.49 7.14
C SER A 169 7.04 -14.75 6.79
N ASN A 170 7.65 -15.91 6.94
CA ASN A 170 6.98 -17.19 6.67
C ASN A 170 5.84 -17.48 7.65
N GLN A 171 6.05 -17.22 8.94
CA GLN A 171 5.00 -17.36 9.96
C GLN A 171 3.81 -16.45 9.68
N LEU A 172 4.04 -15.18 9.32
CA LEU A 172 2.98 -14.25 8.96
C LEU A 172 2.22 -14.70 7.70
N ALA A 173 2.92 -15.19 6.68
CA ALA A 173 2.27 -15.73 5.47
C ALA A 173 1.36 -16.91 5.80
N GLN A 174 1.81 -17.83 6.69
CA GLN A 174 1.00 -18.95 7.16
C GLN A 174 -0.21 -18.48 8.01
N GLN A 175 0.01 -17.53 8.93
CA GLN A 175 -1.04 -16.95 9.77
C GLN A 175 -2.17 -16.33 8.94
N TYR A 176 -1.81 -15.61 7.87
CA TYR A 176 -2.79 -15.02 6.95
C TYR A 176 -3.27 -15.99 5.86
N GLN A 177 -2.86 -17.25 5.92
CA GLN A 177 -3.22 -18.32 4.97
C GLN A 177 -2.95 -17.92 3.51
N LEU A 178 -1.84 -17.23 3.28
CA LEU A 178 -1.47 -16.77 1.95
C LEU A 178 -1.10 -17.97 1.06
N THR A 179 -1.71 -18.05 -0.11
CA THR A 179 -1.44 -19.06 -1.13
C THR A 179 -0.47 -18.56 -2.22
N GLY A 180 -0.17 -17.27 -2.22
CA GLY A 180 0.70 -16.62 -3.19
C GLY A 180 0.85 -15.12 -2.96
N VAL A 181 1.55 -14.47 -3.87
CA VAL A 181 1.79 -13.04 -3.88
C VAL A 181 1.48 -12.45 -5.26
N PRO A 182 1.13 -11.16 -5.37
CA PRO A 182 1.05 -10.19 -4.28
C PRO A 182 -0.17 -10.41 -3.39
N ALA A 183 -0.05 -10.05 -2.12
CA ALA A 183 -1.17 -9.99 -1.20
C ALA A 183 -0.99 -8.77 -0.27
N VAL A 184 -2.05 -8.02 -0.04
CA VAL A 184 -2.05 -6.90 0.90
C VAL A 184 -2.97 -7.23 2.06
N VAL A 185 -2.41 -7.22 3.28
CA VAL A 185 -3.16 -7.51 4.51
C VAL A 185 -3.47 -6.18 5.21
N VAL A 186 -4.76 -5.95 5.50
CA VAL A 186 -5.25 -4.76 6.20
C VAL A 186 -5.66 -5.13 7.62
N ALA A 187 -5.15 -4.39 8.61
CA ALA A 187 -5.43 -4.53 10.04
C ALA A 187 -5.18 -5.95 10.60
N GLY A 188 -4.40 -6.79 9.90
CA GLY A 188 -4.25 -8.21 10.24
C GLY A 188 -5.52 -9.05 10.08
N LYS A 189 -6.57 -8.50 9.45
CA LYS A 189 -7.92 -9.11 9.37
C LYS A 189 -8.36 -9.43 7.95
N TYR A 190 -7.89 -8.69 6.95
CA TYR A 190 -8.37 -8.81 5.59
C TYR A 190 -7.22 -9.02 4.64
N VAL A 191 -7.35 -9.96 3.71
CA VAL A 191 -6.36 -10.22 2.65
C VAL A 191 -6.95 -9.78 1.32
N VAL A 192 -6.26 -8.90 0.62
CA VAL A 192 -6.57 -8.41 -0.72
C VAL A 192 -5.53 -8.98 -1.67
N GLN A 193 -5.97 -9.65 -2.73
CA GLN A 193 -5.12 -10.20 -3.79
C GLN A 193 -5.45 -9.57 -5.13
N GLY A 194 -4.46 -9.44 -6.00
CA GLY A 194 -4.59 -8.84 -7.32
C GLY A 194 -3.31 -8.10 -7.71
N ASP A 195 -3.25 -7.63 -8.95
CA ASP A 195 -2.05 -7.01 -9.53
C ASP A 195 -2.34 -5.69 -10.27
N ASP A 196 -3.48 -5.08 -9.98
CA ASP A 196 -3.94 -3.82 -10.59
C ASP A 196 -4.37 -2.77 -9.56
N GLY A 197 -4.85 -1.63 -10.04
CA GLY A 197 -5.28 -0.52 -9.19
C GLY A 197 -6.49 -0.82 -8.31
N LYS A 198 -7.25 -1.90 -8.56
CA LYS A 198 -8.36 -2.32 -7.72
C LYS A 198 -7.89 -2.71 -6.33
N VAL A 199 -6.69 -3.28 -6.19
CA VAL A 199 -6.09 -3.64 -4.90
C VAL A 199 -6.06 -2.44 -3.95
N THR A 200 -5.57 -1.30 -4.42
CA THR A 200 -5.49 -0.08 -3.57
C THR A 200 -6.86 0.50 -3.25
N GLN A 201 -7.85 0.36 -4.14
CA GLN A 201 -9.24 0.78 -3.87
C GLN A 201 -9.88 -0.09 -2.77
N VAL A 202 -9.67 -1.42 -2.82
CA VAL A 202 -10.14 -2.33 -1.77
C VAL A 202 -9.44 -2.05 -0.44
N VAL A 203 -8.14 -1.75 -0.45
CA VAL A 203 -7.39 -1.35 0.75
C VAL A 203 -7.99 -0.08 1.37
N ASP A 204 -8.28 0.95 0.58
CA ASP A 204 -8.89 2.19 1.06
C ASP A 204 -10.29 1.94 1.65
N TYR A 205 -11.11 1.12 1.00
CA TYR A 205 -12.41 0.70 1.54
C TYR A 205 -12.28 -0.02 2.90
N LEU A 206 -11.31 -0.92 3.03
CA LEU A 206 -11.09 -1.65 4.28
C LEU A 206 -10.55 -0.74 5.39
N LEU A 207 -9.73 0.26 5.06
CA LEU A 207 -9.29 1.28 6.00
C LEU A 207 -10.47 2.08 6.54
N GLU A 208 -11.41 2.51 5.68
CA GLU A 208 -12.63 3.20 6.12
C GLU A 208 -13.51 2.30 7.00
N LYS A 209 -13.62 1.01 6.65
CA LYS A 209 -14.34 0.02 7.47
C LYS A 209 -13.73 -0.11 8.87
N GLU A 210 -12.40 -0.18 8.99
CA GLU A 210 -11.72 -0.26 10.29
C GLU A 210 -11.81 1.03 11.10
N ARG A 211 -11.87 2.21 10.46
CA ARG A 211 -12.10 3.49 11.14
C ARG A 211 -13.47 3.59 11.77
N LYS A 212 -14.49 3.08 11.08
CA LYS A 212 -15.88 3.05 11.58
C LYS A 212 -16.13 2.02 12.69
N ALA A 213 -15.24 1.03 12.83
CA ALA A 213 -15.33 -0.02 13.84
C ALA A 213 -14.64 0.34 15.18
N LYS A 214 -13.94 1.46 15.24
CA LYS A 214 -13.31 2.01 16.45
C LYS A 214 -14.26 2.96 17.16
#